data_2ff4ae4ee609521c569bdcfe3308af9f
#
_entry.id   2ff4ae4ee609521c569bdcfe3308af9f
#
_cell.length_a   1.000
_cell.length_b   1.000
_cell.length_c   1.000
_cell.angle_alpha   90.00
_cell.angle_beta   90.00
_cell.angle_gamma   90.00
#
_symmetry.space_group_name_H-M   'P 1'
#
loop_
_entity.id
_entity.type
_entity.pdbx_description
1 polymer ?
#
loop_
_entity_poly.entity_id
_entity_poly.type
_entity_poly.pdbx_seq_one_letter_code
_entity_poly.pdbx_strand_id
1 'polypeptide(L)'
;MRLLMLLSVLEVCWAQYNPHTRYGQTSIVHLFEWRWDDIALECERYLAPNGFGGVQVSPPTENAVINNPQRPWWERYQPISYKICSRSGNEHEFREMVKRCNSVGVNIYVDAVVNHMCGKDVSAGISSTCGSYYNPGLRDFPAVPYSGWDFNDGKCKSRSGEIESYNDIYQVIDLGHEPIKSSEYFGNGRVTEFKYGTKLGTVLRKWNGEKMAYLKNWGEGWSFMPSDRALVFVDNHNNQRGHAAGGPSILTFWDARLYKMAVGFMLAHPYGFPRVMSSFKWPRYFENGKDINDWVGPPNDNGVIKRVTTINTDSTCGNGWVCEHRWHQIRNMVIFRNVVNGQGFTNWWDNGSNQVAFGRGNRGFIVFNNDDWALSSNLQTGLPAGTYCDVISGDKNDDHCTGSEIYVGSDGRAHFSISNTAEDPFIAIHVDAKL
;
A
#
# COMPACT_ATOMS: atom_id res chain seq x y z
N MET A 1 15.83 -58.91 3.19
CA MET A 1 16.07 -57.66 3.95
C MET A 1 15.94 -56.51 2.96
N ARG A 2 14.72 -55.94 2.86
CA ARG A 2 14.45 -54.80 1.97
C ARG A 2 14.61 -53.51 2.76
N LEU A 3 15.61 -52.73 2.38
CA LEU A 3 15.87 -51.41 2.95
C LEU A 3 14.84 -50.44 2.33
N LEU A 4 13.84 -50.04 3.12
CA LEU A 4 12.95 -48.93 2.77
C LEU A 4 13.76 -47.63 3.03
N MET A 5 14.22 -46.98 1.96
CA MET A 5 14.62 -45.61 2.00
C MET A 5 13.35 -44.75 2.16
N LEU A 6 13.12 -44.23 3.34
CA LEU A 6 12.26 -43.06 3.53
C LEU A 6 12.98 -41.86 2.93
N LEU A 7 12.62 -41.49 1.72
CA LEU A 7 12.86 -40.14 1.22
C LEU A 7 11.93 -39.19 2.01
N SER A 8 12.43 -38.59 3.05
CA SER A 8 11.83 -37.40 3.61
C SER A 8 12.00 -36.29 2.57
N VAL A 9 10.93 -36.00 1.83
CA VAL A 9 10.82 -34.78 1.07
C VAL A 9 10.75 -33.64 2.08
N LEU A 10 11.91 -33.07 2.40
CA LEU A 10 11.97 -31.76 3.00
C LEU A 10 11.40 -30.80 1.92
N GLU A 11 10.13 -30.45 2.04
CA GLU A 11 9.60 -29.26 1.37
C GLU A 11 10.37 -28.07 1.96
N VAL A 12 11.45 -27.70 1.28
CA VAL A 12 12.15 -26.45 1.56
C VAL A 12 11.16 -25.36 1.15
N CYS A 13 10.46 -24.81 2.13
CA CYS A 13 9.62 -23.64 1.95
C CYS A 13 10.56 -22.47 1.60
N TRP A 14 10.80 -22.27 0.30
CA TRP A 14 11.54 -21.11 -0.19
C TRP A 14 10.63 -19.90 0.01
N ALA A 15 10.87 -19.14 1.04
CA ALA A 15 10.22 -17.85 1.20
C ALA A 15 10.57 -16.98 -0.03
N GLN A 16 9.53 -16.48 -0.71
CA GLN A 16 9.68 -15.90 -2.04
C GLN A 16 9.52 -14.39 -1.98
N TYR A 17 10.56 -13.66 -2.39
CA TYR A 17 10.47 -12.20 -2.58
C TYR A 17 9.69 -11.81 -3.85
N ASN A 18 9.47 -12.76 -4.76
CA ASN A 18 8.58 -12.54 -5.91
C ASN A 18 7.12 -12.71 -5.47
N PRO A 19 6.25 -11.71 -5.59
CA PRO A 19 4.86 -11.79 -5.14
C PRO A 19 3.99 -12.73 -6.00
N HIS A 20 4.51 -13.32 -7.08
CA HIS A 20 3.81 -14.26 -7.97
C HIS A 20 2.43 -13.79 -8.42
N THR A 21 2.26 -12.51 -8.62
CA THR A 21 1.04 -11.97 -9.22
C THR A 21 0.90 -12.46 -10.67
N ARG A 22 -0.32 -12.45 -11.19
CA ARG A 22 -0.58 -12.76 -12.60
C ARG A 22 0.36 -11.93 -13.48
N TYR A 23 0.86 -12.56 -14.57
CA TYR A 23 1.83 -11.91 -15.47
C TYR A 23 1.38 -10.50 -15.88
N GLY A 24 2.27 -9.54 -15.70
CA GLY A 24 2.02 -8.14 -16.01
C GLY A 24 1.33 -7.32 -14.91
N GLN A 25 0.69 -7.95 -13.93
CA GLN A 25 0.00 -7.24 -12.83
C GLN A 25 0.96 -7.02 -11.67
N THR A 26 1.61 -5.86 -11.63
CA THR A 26 2.74 -5.60 -10.73
C THR A 26 2.42 -4.61 -9.60
N SER A 27 1.16 -4.51 -9.19
CA SER A 27 0.73 -3.68 -8.06
C SER A 27 -0.32 -4.40 -7.22
N ILE A 28 -0.36 -4.07 -5.93
CA ILE A 28 -1.38 -4.53 -4.99
C ILE A 28 -2.08 -3.35 -4.32
N VAL A 29 -3.24 -3.62 -3.72
CA VAL A 29 -3.97 -2.64 -2.91
C VAL A 29 -4.12 -3.16 -1.48
N HIS A 30 -4.00 -2.27 -0.48
CA HIS A 30 -4.40 -2.56 0.90
C HIS A 30 -5.83 -2.09 1.11
N LEU A 31 -6.78 -3.04 1.17
CA LEU A 31 -8.19 -2.78 1.50
C LEU A 31 -8.32 -2.77 3.03
N PHE A 32 -7.95 -1.65 3.64
CA PHE A 32 -7.82 -1.51 5.08
C PHE A 32 -9.17 -1.60 5.80
N GLU A 33 -9.30 -2.58 6.69
CA GLU A 33 -10.49 -2.83 7.54
C GLU A 33 -11.75 -3.31 6.79
N TRP A 34 -11.65 -3.67 5.51
CA TRP A 34 -12.79 -4.18 4.76
C TRP A 34 -13.26 -5.55 5.26
N ARG A 35 -14.55 -5.84 5.07
CA ARG A 35 -15.13 -7.17 5.31
C ARG A 35 -14.71 -8.15 4.22
N TRP A 36 -14.63 -9.42 4.57
CA TRP A 36 -14.18 -10.46 3.63
C TRP A 36 -15.09 -10.61 2.42
N ASP A 37 -16.41 -10.55 2.63
CA ASP A 37 -17.38 -10.62 1.54
C ASP A 37 -17.33 -9.41 0.59
N ASP A 38 -17.05 -8.21 1.09
CA ASP A 38 -16.87 -7.01 0.28
C ASP A 38 -15.56 -7.09 -0.53
N ILE A 39 -14.47 -7.61 0.06
CA ILE A 39 -13.21 -7.84 -0.65
C ILE A 39 -13.40 -8.85 -1.80
N ALA A 40 -14.14 -9.94 -1.56
CA ALA A 40 -14.41 -10.93 -2.60
C ALA A 40 -15.14 -10.31 -3.80
N LEU A 41 -16.15 -9.49 -3.55
CA LEU A 41 -16.87 -8.75 -4.59
C LEU A 41 -15.97 -7.75 -5.31
N GLU A 42 -15.09 -7.07 -4.57
CA GLU A 42 -14.14 -6.12 -5.13
C GLU A 42 -13.13 -6.78 -6.06
N CYS A 43 -12.60 -7.96 -5.67
CA CYS A 43 -11.73 -8.76 -6.52
C CYS A 43 -12.38 -9.07 -7.88
N GLU A 44 -13.64 -9.53 -7.85
CA GLU A 44 -14.36 -9.98 -9.05
C GLU A 44 -14.79 -8.81 -9.94
N ARG A 45 -15.34 -7.74 -9.34
CA ARG A 45 -16.03 -6.67 -10.07
C ARG A 45 -15.12 -5.52 -10.45
N TYR A 46 -14.02 -5.33 -9.72
CA TYR A 46 -13.17 -4.16 -9.91
C TYR A 46 -11.68 -4.49 -10.06
N LEU A 47 -11.08 -5.19 -9.10
CA LEU A 47 -9.62 -5.34 -9.06
C LEU A 47 -9.08 -6.16 -10.24
N ALA A 48 -9.69 -7.32 -10.52
CA ALA A 48 -9.29 -8.15 -11.63
C ALA A 48 -9.48 -7.45 -12.99
N PRO A 49 -10.64 -6.82 -13.29
CA PRO A 49 -10.83 -6.07 -14.53
C PRO A 49 -9.87 -4.90 -14.71
N ASN A 50 -9.42 -4.25 -13.62
CA ASN A 50 -8.50 -3.11 -13.66
C ASN A 50 -7.03 -3.49 -13.43
N GLY A 51 -6.70 -4.78 -13.45
CA GLY A 51 -5.32 -5.25 -13.50
C GLY A 51 -4.55 -5.16 -12.18
N PHE A 52 -5.22 -5.16 -11.02
CA PHE A 52 -4.56 -5.32 -9.72
C PHE A 52 -4.10 -6.77 -9.53
N GLY A 53 -2.86 -6.97 -9.11
CA GLY A 53 -2.28 -8.29 -8.89
C GLY A 53 -2.61 -8.91 -7.54
N GLY A 54 -3.10 -8.13 -6.59
CA GLY A 54 -3.47 -8.66 -5.27
C GLY A 54 -3.99 -7.64 -4.28
N VAL A 55 -4.43 -8.17 -3.16
CA VAL A 55 -4.97 -7.42 -2.02
C VAL A 55 -4.20 -7.77 -0.76
N GLN A 56 -3.70 -6.76 -0.05
CA GLN A 56 -3.36 -6.91 1.36
C GLN A 56 -4.63 -6.74 2.19
N VAL A 57 -4.88 -7.67 3.09
CA VAL A 57 -6.00 -7.63 4.04
C VAL A 57 -5.50 -7.29 5.43
N SER A 58 -6.35 -6.65 6.25
CA SER A 58 -6.07 -6.42 7.68
C SER A 58 -6.01 -7.74 8.46
N PRO A 59 -5.36 -7.79 9.64
CA PRO A 59 -5.17 -9.03 10.38
C PRO A 59 -6.46 -9.84 10.54
N PRO A 60 -6.50 -11.12 10.13
CA PRO A 60 -7.70 -11.94 10.18
C PRO A 60 -7.88 -12.67 11.52
N THR A 61 -6.86 -12.65 12.35
CA THR A 61 -6.81 -13.47 13.58
C THR A 61 -7.62 -12.89 14.72
N GLU A 62 -8.02 -13.75 15.66
CA GLU A 62 -8.70 -13.37 16.89
C GLU A 62 -7.89 -12.34 17.66
N ASN A 63 -8.54 -11.25 18.04
CA ASN A 63 -7.94 -10.15 18.79
C ASN A 63 -8.83 -9.73 19.96
N ALA A 64 -8.24 -9.01 20.91
CA ALA A 64 -8.97 -8.39 22.01
C ALA A 64 -10.00 -7.39 21.49
N VAL A 65 -11.16 -7.31 22.14
CA VAL A 65 -12.18 -6.29 21.89
C VAL A 65 -11.90 -5.11 22.81
N ILE A 66 -11.53 -3.98 22.23
CA ILE A 66 -11.20 -2.77 22.96
C ILE A 66 -12.42 -1.84 23.00
N ASN A 67 -12.87 -1.48 24.20
CA ASN A 67 -14.04 -0.62 24.39
C ASN A 67 -13.68 0.81 24.80
N ASN A 68 -12.44 1.07 25.19
CA ASN A 68 -11.93 2.39 25.51
C ASN A 68 -10.49 2.55 24.98
N PRO A 69 -10.30 3.35 23.89
CA PRO A 69 -11.32 3.97 23.05
C PRO A 69 -12.19 2.92 22.33
N GLN A 70 -13.38 3.34 21.87
CA GLN A 70 -14.36 2.38 21.34
C GLN A 70 -13.93 1.79 19.99
N ARG A 71 -13.57 0.49 19.99
CA ARG A 71 -13.26 -0.31 18.80
C ARG A 71 -12.24 0.36 17.85
N PRO A 72 -11.02 0.69 18.34
CA PRO A 72 -10.01 1.34 17.52
C PRO A 72 -9.52 0.41 16.40
N TRP A 73 -9.00 1.00 15.30
CA TRP A 73 -8.46 0.20 14.19
C TRP A 73 -7.31 -0.70 14.64
N TRP A 74 -6.50 -0.25 15.59
CA TRP A 74 -5.34 -0.99 16.09
C TRP A 74 -5.69 -2.15 17.03
N GLU A 75 -6.96 -2.35 17.42
CA GLU A 75 -7.35 -3.52 18.22
C GLU A 75 -7.01 -4.85 17.54
N ARG A 76 -6.96 -4.86 16.19
CA ARG A 76 -6.57 -6.04 15.39
C ARG A 76 -5.10 -6.43 15.58
N TYR A 77 -4.29 -5.51 16.09
CA TYR A 77 -2.88 -5.73 16.46
C TYR A 77 -2.73 -6.11 17.94
N GLN A 78 -3.81 -6.56 18.58
CA GLN A 78 -3.84 -7.11 19.94
C GLN A 78 -4.28 -8.59 19.88
N PRO A 79 -3.45 -9.51 19.29
CA PRO A 79 -3.84 -10.89 19.05
C PRO A 79 -4.01 -11.68 20.34
N ILE A 80 -5.04 -12.55 20.36
CA ILE A 80 -5.36 -13.48 21.45
C ILE A 80 -5.09 -14.92 21.02
N SER A 81 -5.35 -15.23 19.76
CA SER A 81 -5.07 -16.52 19.14
C SER A 81 -4.91 -16.37 17.63
N TYR A 82 -4.56 -17.45 16.95
CA TYR A 82 -4.47 -17.49 15.48
C TYR A 82 -5.72 -18.06 14.81
N LYS A 83 -6.84 -18.19 15.54
CA LYS A 83 -8.14 -18.49 14.95
C LYS A 83 -8.54 -17.38 13.98
N ILE A 84 -9.04 -17.74 12.81
CA ILE A 84 -9.51 -16.77 11.82
C ILE A 84 -10.89 -16.25 12.22
N CYS A 85 -10.90 -15.15 12.96
CA CYS A 85 -12.11 -14.57 13.52
C CYS A 85 -11.87 -13.10 13.93
N SER A 86 -12.37 -12.18 13.14
CA SER A 86 -12.14 -10.75 13.32
C SER A 86 -13.40 -9.94 12.99
N ARG A 87 -13.34 -8.62 13.10
CA ARG A 87 -14.43 -7.73 12.65
C ARG A 87 -14.72 -7.82 11.15
N SER A 88 -13.77 -8.28 10.35
CA SER A 88 -13.96 -8.46 8.90
C SER A 88 -14.76 -9.71 8.55
N GLY A 89 -14.87 -10.68 9.46
CA GLY A 89 -15.64 -11.91 9.26
C GLY A 89 -14.97 -13.14 9.90
N ASN A 90 -15.63 -14.28 9.76
CA ASN A 90 -15.19 -15.56 10.27
C ASN A 90 -14.30 -16.34 9.27
N GLU A 91 -13.85 -17.55 9.67
CA GLU A 91 -12.96 -18.39 8.86
C GLU A 91 -13.61 -18.83 7.54
N HIS A 92 -14.89 -19.15 7.53
CA HIS A 92 -15.59 -19.57 6.32
C HIS A 92 -15.63 -18.42 5.29
N GLU A 93 -16.02 -17.23 5.74
CA GLU A 93 -16.05 -16.02 4.90
C GLU A 93 -14.64 -15.66 4.39
N PHE A 94 -13.61 -15.82 5.22
CA PHE A 94 -12.22 -15.61 4.82
C PHE A 94 -11.78 -16.62 3.73
N ARG A 95 -12.06 -17.90 3.90
CA ARG A 95 -11.74 -18.94 2.91
C ARG A 95 -12.45 -18.70 1.58
N GLU A 96 -13.73 -18.33 1.62
CA GLU A 96 -14.49 -17.99 0.41
C GLU A 96 -13.94 -16.74 -0.28
N MET A 97 -13.56 -15.71 0.45
CA MET A 97 -12.88 -14.52 -0.09
C MET A 97 -11.58 -14.92 -0.82
N VAL A 98 -10.70 -15.68 -0.17
CA VAL A 98 -9.43 -16.13 -0.78
C VAL A 98 -9.70 -16.91 -2.07
N LYS A 99 -10.63 -17.88 -2.03
CA LYS A 99 -11.00 -18.71 -3.20
C LYS A 99 -11.52 -17.85 -4.36
N ARG A 100 -12.42 -16.91 -4.08
CA ARG A 100 -13.03 -16.05 -5.09
C ARG A 100 -12.02 -15.08 -5.70
N CYS A 101 -11.19 -14.43 -4.90
CA CYS A 101 -10.13 -13.54 -5.38
C CYS A 101 -9.13 -14.32 -6.25
N ASN A 102 -8.65 -15.46 -5.78
CA ASN A 102 -7.69 -16.28 -6.53
C ASN A 102 -8.28 -16.79 -7.86
N SER A 103 -9.58 -17.12 -7.90
CA SER A 103 -10.24 -17.59 -9.13
C SER A 103 -10.23 -16.56 -10.26
N VAL A 104 -10.16 -15.27 -9.93
CA VAL A 104 -10.05 -14.16 -10.89
C VAL A 104 -8.62 -13.64 -11.05
N GLY A 105 -7.64 -14.29 -10.42
CA GLY A 105 -6.21 -13.96 -10.55
C GLY A 105 -5.73 -12.81 -9.63
N VAL A 106 -6.45 -12.54 -8.57
CA VAL A 106 -6.08 -11.56 -7.53
C VAL A 106 -5.58 -12.30 -6.29
N ASN A 107 -4.30 -12.14 -5.96
CA ASN A 107 -3.69 -12.81 -4.81
C ASN A 107 -4.10 -12.13 -3.49
N ILE A 108 -4.15 -12.90 -2.41
CA ILE A 108 -4.38 -12.37 -1.05
C ILE A 108 -3.08 -12.39 -0.26
N TYR A 109 -2.73 -11.24 0.29
CA TYR A 109 -1.59 -11.02 1.19
C TYR A 109 -2.14 -10.73 2.59
N VAL A 110 -1.82 -11.63 3.51
CA VAL A 110 -2.36 -11.57 4.88
C VAL A 110 -1.41 -10.79 5.77
N ASP A 111 -1.95 -9.81 6.51
CA ASP A 111 -1.24 -9.18 7.62
C ASP A 111 -1.28 -10.13 8.82
N ALA A 112 -0.22 -10.93 8.96
CA ALA A 112 -0.09 -11.95 9.99
C ALA A 112 0.66 -11.40 11.20
N VAL A 113 -0.06 -11.09 12.27
CA VAL A 113 0.54 -10.60 13.53
C VAL A 113 1.10 -11.78 14.31
N VAL A 114 2.35 -12.13 14.04
CA VAL A 114 3.07 -13.26 14.69
C VAL A 114 4.17 -12.78 15.65
N ASN A 115 4.43 -11.47 15.68
CA ASN A 115 5.50 -10.88 16.47
C ASN A 115 5.19 -10.82 17.97
N HIS A 116 3.93 -10.66 18.35
CA HIS A 116 3.50 -10.43 19.73
C HIS A 116 2.06 -10.91 19.97
N MET A 117 1.71 -11.12 21.24
CA MET A 117 0.34 -11.24 21.74
C MET A 117 -0.15 -9.90 22.26
N CYS A 118 -1.41 -9.79 22.71
CA CYS A 118 -1.96 -8.53 23.20
C CYS A 118 -1.16 -7.96 24.38
N GLY A 119 -1.10 -6.62 24.45
CA GLY A 119 -0.37 -5.90 25.49
C GLY A 119 -0.99 -6.07 26.89
N LYS A 120 -0.15 -5.90 27.93
CA LYS A 120 -0.54 -6.04 29.35
C LYS A 120 -1.60 -5.03 29.82
N ASP A 121 -1.76 -3.91 29.09
CA ASP A 121 -2.76 -2.89 29.38
C ASP A 121 -4.17 -3.29 28.95
N VAL A 122 -4.28 -4.39 28.22
CA VAL A 122 -5.57 -4.99 27.84
C VAL A 122 -6.09 -5.83 29.00
N SER A 123 -7.32 -5.55 29.44
CA SER A 123 -7.94 -6.28 30.56
C SER A 123 -8.10 -7.76 30.27
N ALA A 124 -7.72 -8.60 31.22
CA ALA A 124 -7.91 -10.05 31.13
C ALA A 124 -9.40 -10.44 31.05
N GLY A 125 -9.70 -11.54 30.39
CA GLY A 125 -11.07 -12.07 30.31
C GLY A 125 -11.35 -12.84 29.03
N ILE A 126 -12.60 -12.80 28.59
CA ILE A 126 -13.10 -13.44 27.37
C ILE A 126 -13.58 -12.42 26.32
N SER A 127 -13.24 -11.13 26.51
CA SER A 127 -13.60 -10.06 25.58
C SER A 127 -12.68 -10.06 24.38
N SER A 128 -12.78 -11.12 23.58
CA SER A 128 -12.08 -11.30 22.31
C SER A 128 -13.08 -11.49 21.15
N THR A 129 -12.63 -11.38 19.92
CA THR A 129 -13.51 -11.50 18.75
C THR A 129 -14.10 -12.90 18.54
N CYS A 130 -13.51 -13.93 19.16
CA CYS A 130 -14.02 -15.32 19.16
C CYS A 130 -14.36 -15.87 20.55
N GLY A 131 -14.25 -15.06 21.60
CA GLY A 131 -14.60 -15.47 22.96
C GLY A 131 -13.53 -16.30 23.65
N SER A 132 -12.31 -16.43 23.14
CA SER A 132 -11.21 -17.11 23.84
C SER A 132 -10.80 -16.32 25.08
N TYR A 133 -10.52 -17.06 26.17
CA TYR A 133 -9.95 -16.48 27.39
C TYR A 133 -8.50 -16.04 27.15
N TYR A 134 -8.10 -14.97 27.81
CA TYR A 134 -6.72 -14.49 27.84
C TYR A 134 -6.43 -13.68 29.11
N ASN A 135 -5.18 -13.70 29.53
CA ASN A 135 -4.64 -12.86 30.60
C ASN A 135 -3.24 -12.37 30.24
N PRO A 136 -3.11 -11.19 29.65
CA PRO A 136 -1.81 -10.70 29.18
C PRO A 136 -0.86 -10.39 30.35
N GLY A 137 -1.38 -9.99 31.51
CA GLY A 137 -0.57 -9.75 32.72
C GLY A 137 0.14 -10.99 33.23
N LEU A 138 -0.46 -12.17 33.03
CA LEU A 138 0.11 -13.48 33.36
C LEU A 138 0.73 -14.18 32.15
N ARG A 139 0.65 -13.60 30.94
CA ARG A 139 1.04 -14.24 29.66
C ARG A 139 0.30 -15.55 29.42
N ASP A 140 -0.93 -15.62 29.87
CA ASP A 140 -1.78 -16.78 29.74
C ASP A 140 -2.71 -16.63 28.54
N PHE A 141 -2.42 -17.41 27.49
CA PHE A 141 -3.15 -17.43 26.23
C PHE A 141 -3.50 -18.88 25.85
N PRO A 142 -4.50 -19.50 26.52
CA PRO A 142 -4.76 -20.94 26.38
C PRO A 142 -5.16 -21.38 24.95
N ALA A 143 -5.54 -20.44 24.10
CA ALA A 143 -5.92 -20.72 22.70
C ALA A 143 -4.71 -20.83 21.75
N VAL A 144 -3.48 -20.63 22.24
CA VAL A 144 -2.22 -20.84 21.52
C VAL A 144 -1.29 -21.74 22.34
N PRO A 145 -0.39 -22.54 21.70
CA PRO A 145 0.49 -23.46 22.42
C PRO A 145 1.73 -22.75 23.00
N TYR A 146 1.56 -21.56 23.57
CA TYR A 146 2.67 -20.78 24.12
C TYR A 146 2.80 -20.98 25.64
N SER A 147 4.03 -21.08 26.08
CA SER A 147 4.45 -21.08 27.48
C SER A 147 5.22 -19.81 27.83
N GLY A 148 5.52 -19.57 29.08
CA GLY A 148 6.34 -18.45 29.53
C GLY A 148 7.74 -18.40 28.86
N TRP A 149 8.23 -19.53 28.33
CA TRP A 149 9.52 -19.61 27.62
C TRP A 149 9.47 -19.08 26.19
N ASP A 150 8.27 -18.95 25.61
CA ASP A 150 8.07 -18.46 24.24
C ASP A 150 8.05 -16.93 24.20
N PHE A 151 8.08 -16.25 25.35
CA PHE A 151 8.09 -14.79 25.42
C PHE A 151 9.50 -14.26 25.72
N ASN A 152 9.94 -13.25 24.98
CA ASN A 152 11.24 -12.59 25.14
C ASN A 152 11.28 -11.72 26.39
N ASP A 153 11.45 -12.34 27.55
CA ASP A 153 11.51 -11.67 28.84
C ASP A 153 12.93 -11.19 29.16
N GLY A 154 13.15 -9.92 29.16
CA GLY A 154 14.36 -9.32 29.72
C GLY A 154 15.37 -8.74 28.75
N LYS A 155 15.16 -8.83 27.43
CA LYS A 155 16.15 -8.33 26.44
C LYS A 155 15.80 -7.02 25.77
N CYS A 156 14.52 -6.62 25.71
CA CYS A 156 14.07 -5.43 25.00
C CYS A 156 13.07 -4.63 25.81
N LYS A 157 13.39 -4.37 27.08
CA LYS A 157 12.41 -3.83 28.01
C LYS A 157 12.85 -2.55 28.67
N SER A 158 11.93 -1.57 28.70
CA SER A 158 11.89 -0.51 29.71
C SER A 158 11.82 -1.12 31.13
N ARG A 159 12.06 -0.32 32.15
CA ARG A 159 11.81 -0.70 33.55
C ARG A 159 10.38 -1.20 33.81
N SER A 160 9.40 -0.74 33.00
CA SER A 160 7.98 -1.16 33.05
C SER A 160 7.71 -2.48 32.31
N GLY A 161 8.66 -3.01 31.56
CA GLY A 161 8.52 -4.21 30.74
C GLY A 161 7.83 -3.97 29.39
N GLU A 162 7.75 -2.70 28.97
CA GLU A 162 7.21 -2.29 27.68
C GLU A 162 8.31 -2.23 26.62
N ILE A 163 7.93 -2.41 25.37
CA ILE A 163 8.79 -2.20 24.21
C ILE A 163 9.02 -0.70 24.07
N GLU A 164 10.25 -0.21 24.26
CA GLU A 164 10.57 1.20 24.33
C GLU A 164 10.73 1.88 22.96
N SER A 165 10.96 1.11 21.91
CA SER A 165 11.08 1.67 20.57
C SER A 165 10.51 0.74 19.50
N TYR A 166 10.14 1.32 18.35
CA TYR A 166 9.76 0.54 17.17
C TYR A 166 10.86 -0.42 16.72
N ASN A 167 12.10 -0.15 17.07
CA ASN A 167 13.22 -1.05 16.81
C ASN A 167 13.17 -2.31 17.68
N ASP A 168 12.54 -2.24 18.85
CA ASP A 168 12.42 -3.36 19.79
C ASP A 168 11.32 -4.36 19.39
N ILE A 169 10.32 -3.94 18.60
CA ILE A 169 9.29 -4.81 18.04
C ILE A 169 9.89 -5.84 17.07
N TYR A 170 11.02 -5.50 16.42
CA TYR A 170 11.72 -6.38 15.48
C TYR A 170 12.69 -7.36 16.13
N GLN A 171 12.83 -7.34 17.45
CA GLN A 171 13.77 -8.19 18.18
C GLN A 171 13.12 -9.46 18.75
N VAL A 172 12.34 -10.18 17.94
CA VAL A 172 11.85 -11.52 18.31
C VAL A 172 12.99 -12.55 18.32
N ILE A 173 14.09 -12.26 17.61
CA ILE A 173 15.30 -13.10 17.60
C ILE A 173 16.50 -12.16 17.73
N ASP A 174 16.93 -11.90 18.96
CA ASP A 174 18.18 -11.23 19.24
C ASP A 174 19.35 -12.21 18.99
N LEU A 175 20.00 -12.07 17.86
CA LEU A 175 21.27 -12.73 17.56
C LEU A 175 22.49 -11.85 17.90
N GLY A 176 22.32 -10.86 18.78
CA GLY A 176 23.41 -10.01 19.33
C GLY A 176 23.40 -8.59 18.80
N HIS A 177 23.24 -7.68 19.68
CA HIS A 177 23.60 -6.25 19.80
C HIS A 177 23.64 -5.31 18.56
N GLU A 178 23.24 -5.73 17.35
CA GLU A 178 23.14 -4.85 16.19
C GLU A 178 21.67 -4.56 15.81
N PRO A 179 21.33 -3.33 15.38
CA PRO A 179 19.98 -3.02 14.90
C PRO A 179 19.65 -3.93 13.71
N ILE A 180 18.43 -4.48 13.72
CA ILE A 180 17.90 -5.31 12.63
C ILE A 180 18.00 -4.57 11.30
N LYS A 181 18.63 -5.21 10.31
CA LYS A 181 18.80 -4.65 8.96
C LYS A 181 17.79 -5.28 8.00
N SER A 182 17.22 -4.47 7.11
CA SER A 182 16.32 -4.97 6.06
C SER A 182 16.92 -6.11 5.23
N SER A 183 18.27 -6.11 5.06
CA SER A 183 19.00 -7.15 4.32
C SER A 183 18.87 -8.55 4.91
N GLU A 184 18.61 -8.68 6.21
CA GLU A 184 18.42 -9.98 6.89
C GLU A 184 17.15 -10.70 6.43
N TYR A 185 16.16 -9.92 5.92
CA TYR A 185 14.87 -10.42 5.45
C TYR A 185 14.76 -10.56 3.93
N PHE A 186 15.80 -10.14 3.16
CA PHE A 186 15.74 -10.19 1.70
C PHE A 186 15.62 -11.61 1.12
N GLY A 187 16.01 -12.63 1.88
CA GLY A 187 15.78 -14.03 1.54
C GLY A 187 14.34 -14.49 1.73
N ASN A 188 13.62 -13.83 2.62
CA ASN A 188 12.27 -14.22 3.06
C ASN A 188 11.15 -13.51 2.30
N GLY A 189 11.41 -12.31 1.75
CA GLY A 189 10.38 -11.54 1.07
C GLY A 189 10.85 -10.17 0.64
N ARG A 190 9.90 -9.35 0.17
CA ARG A 190 10.12 -7.91 0.01
C ARG A 190 9.94 -7.21 1.35
N VAL A 191 10.77 -6.23 1.60
CA VAL A 191 10.73 -5.43 2.82
C VAL A 191 10.07 -4.08 2.52
N THR A 192 9.29 -3.57 3.46
CA THR A 192 8.62 -2.26 3.34
C THR A 192 9.64 -1.12 3.34
N GLU A 193 9.67 -0.31 2.28
CA GLU A 193 10.56 0.85 2.15
C GLU A 193 9.85 2.13 2.61
N PHE A 194 9.86 2.38 3.91
CA PHE A 194 9.20 3.55 4.51
C PHE A 194 9.77 4.89 4.06
N LYS A 195 11.06 4.94 3.69
CA LYS A 195 11.69 6.18 3.18
C LYS A 195 11.05 6.65 1.89
N TYR A 196 10.45 5.74 1.11
CA TYR A 196 9.82 6.08 -0.16
C TYR A 196 8.75 7.17 -0.01
N GLY A 197 7.70 6.91 0.76
CA GLY A 197 6.61 7.86 1.00
C GLY A 197 7.09 9.13 1.69
N THR A 198 7.98 9.00 2.70
CA THR A 198 8.56 10.13 3.43
C THR A 198 9.29 11.09 2.51
N LYS A 199 10.22 10.57 1.70
CA LYS A 199 11.03 11.41 0.80
C LYS A 199 10.21 11.99 -0.34
N LEU A 200 9.32 11.19 -0.95
CA LEU A 200 8.44 11.66 -2.02
C LEU A 200 7.51 12.77 -1.54
N GLY A 201 6.94 12.63 -0.33
CA GLY A 201 6.12 13.67 0.26
C GLY A 201 6.88 14.96 0.52
N THR A 202 8.13 14.88 1.02
CA THR A 202 9.01 16.05 1.21
C THR A 202 9.26 16.76 -0.12
N VAL A 203 9.55 16.01 -1.20
CA VAL A 203 9.78 16.57 -2.55
C VAL A 203 8.53 17.26 -3.09
N LEU A 204 7.38 16.59 -3.04
CA LEU A 204 6.13 17.16 -3.58
C LEU A 204 5.61 18.34 -2.77
N ARG A 205 5.89 18.39 -1.45
CA ARG A 205 5.61 19.56 -0.62
C ARG A 205 6.64 20.69 -0.79
N LYS A 206 7.71 20.47 -1.56
CA LYS A 206 8.82 21.42 -1.76
C LYS A 206 9.52 21.82 -0.45
N TRP A 207 9.53 20.92 0.53
CA TRP A 207 10.15 21.18 1.83
C TRP A 207 11.67 21.02 1.76
N ASN A 208 12.36 21.78 2.60
CA ASN A 208 13.81 21.73 2.75
C ASN A 208 14.59 21.97 1.43
N GLY A 209 14.00 22.71 0.49
CA GLY A 209 14.61 22.98 -0.82
C GLY A 209 14.58 21.81 -1.79
N GLU A 210 13.86 20.72 -1.45
CA GLU A 210 13.69 19.58 -2.34
C GLU A 210 12.87 19.95 -3.60
N LYS A 211 13.24 19.32 -4.71
CA LYS A 211 12.64 19.58 -6.03
C LYS A 211 12.38 18.27 -6.77
N MET A 212 11.33 18.26 -7.60
CA MET A 212 11.06 17.09 -8.43
C MET A 212 12.19 16.75 -9.41
N ALA A 213 12.95 17.76 -9.87
CA ALA A 213 14.14 17.55 -10.71
C ALA A 213 15.17 16.59 -10.07
N TYR A 214 15.21 16.47 -8.75
CA TYR A 214 16.10 15.55 -8.04
C TYR A 214 15.66 14.09 -8.12
N LEU A 215 14.43 13.81 -8.54
CA LEU A 215 13.91 12.45 -8.68
C LEU A 215 14.53 11.66 -9.85
N LYS A 216 15.41 12.26 -10.64
CA LYS A 216 16.07 11.63 -11.78
C LYS A 216 16.77 10.31 -11.44
N ASN A 217 17.35 10.20 -10.26
CA ASN A 217 18.02 9.00 -9.73
C ASN A 217 17.25 8.34 -8.58
N TRP A 218 15.93 8.49 -8.56
CA TRP A 218 15.04 7.95 -7.53
C TRP A 218 15.21 6.43 -7.35
N GLY A 219 15.14 5.98 -6.12
CA GLY A 219 15.34 4.59 -5.76
C GLY A 219 16.68 4.37 -5.04
N GLU A 220 17.52 3.47 -5.51
CA GLU A 220 18.81 3.14 -4.88
C GLU A 220 19.75 4.36 -4.79
N GLY A 221 19.65 5.30 -5.74
CA GLY A 221 20.36 6.58 -5.70
C GLY A 221 19.98 7.48 -4.51
N TRP A 222 18.84 7.22 -3.86
CA TRP A 222 18.37 7.88 -2.64
C TRP A 222 18.64 7.06 -1.38
N SER A 223 19.54 6.09 -1.46
CA SER A 223 19.87 5.14 -0.36
C SER A 223 18.66 4.31 0.08
N PHE A 224 17.78 3.98 -0.87
CA PHE A 224 16.74 2.98 -0.66
C PHE A 224 17.33 1.57 -0.84
N MET A 225 16.61 0.57 -0.36
CA MET A 225 17.02 -0.82 -0.54
C MET A 225 16.98 -1.25 -2.03
N PRO A 226 17.57 -2.38 -2.41
CA PRO A 226 17.50 -2.88 -3.79
C PRO A 226 16.05 -2.97 -4.30
N SER A 227 15.83 -2.52 -5.53
CA SER A 227 14.49 -2.41 -6.14
C SER A 227 13.69 -3.72 -6.12
N ASP A 228 14.36 -4.85 -6.37
CA ASP A 228 13.75 -6.18 -6.37
C ASP A 228 13.40 -6.70 -4.96
N ARG A 229 13.82 -5.99 -3.91
CA ARG A 229 13.55 -6.29 -2.50
C ARG A 229 12.59 -5.32 -1.84
N ALA A 230 12.27 -4.21 -2.50
CA ALA A 230 11.45 -3.15 -1.93
C ALA A 230 9.96 -3.36 -2.19
N LEU A 231 9.13 -3.28 -1.14
CA LEU A 231 7.70 -2.98 -1.21
C LEU A 231 7.54 -1.48 -0.95
N VAL A 232 7.03 -0.74 -1.94
CA VAL A 232 6.91 0.72 -1.89
C VAL A 232 5.46 1.17 -1.76
N PHE A 233 5.27 2.30 -1.08
CA PHE A 233 3.97 2.92 -0.89
C PHE A 233 4.13 4.43 -0.61
N VAL A 234 3.12 5.22 -0.92
CA VAL A 234 3.06 6.64 -0.56
C VAL A 234 2.70 6.76 0.92
N ASP A 235 1.65 6.06 1.33
CA ASP A 235 1.19 5.94 2.72
C ASP A 235 0.80 4.50 3.06
N ASN A 236 0.64 4.23 4.34
CA ASN A 236 0.05 3.01 4.86
C ASN A 236 -0.90 3.34 6.03
N HIS A 237 -1.60 2.33 6.55
CA HIS A 237 -2.58 2.48 7.63
C HIS A 237 -2.02 3.09 8.93
N ASN A 238 -0.71 2.98 9.19
CA ASN A 238 -0.05 3.58 10.34
C ASN A 238 0.32 5.04 10.08
N ASN A 239 1.17 5.29 9.04
CA ASN A 239 1.76 6.61 8.84
C ASN A 239 0.75 7.66 8.34
N GLN A 240 -0.36 7.24 7.69
CA GLN A 240 -1.46 8.17 7.36
C GLN A 240 -2.12 8.78 8.61
N ARG A 241 -1.90 8.20 9.78
CA ARG A 241 -2.45 8.62 11.08
C ARG A 241 -1.39 9.19 12.01
N GLY A 242 -0.19 9.40 11.51
CA GLY A 242 0.92 9.95 12.28
C GLY A 242 1.70 8.92 13.11
N HIS A 243 1.38 7.62 12.96
CA HIS A 243 2.18 6.54 13.53
C HIS A 243 3.32 6.14 12.57
N ALA A 244 4.36 5.49 13.08
CA ALA A 244 5.53 5.08 12.30
C ALA A 244 6.31 6.25 11.66
N ALA A 245 7.18 5.94 10.68
CA ALA A 245 8.08 6.90 10.06
C ALA A 245 7.38 7.86 9.10
N GLY A 246 7.89 9.11 9.03
CA GLY A 246 7.53 10.11 8.03
C GLY A 246 6.79 11.32 8.57
N GLY A 247 5.98 11.18 9.62
CA GLY A 247 5.26 12.29 10.22
C GLY A 247 4.49 13.15 9.20
N PRO A 248 4.56 14.50 9.29
CA PRO A 248 3.80 15.40 8.40
C PRO A 248 4.20 15.36 6.92
N SER A 249 5.34 14.73 6.56
CA SER A 249 5.74 14.61 5.15
C SER A 249 4.86 13.64 4.37
N ILE A 250 4.25 12.67 5.04
CA ILE A 250 3.41 11.66 4.41
C ILE A 250 2.20 12.32 3.74
N LEU A 251 2.05 12.03 2.45
CA LEU A 251 0.87 12.41 1.66
C LEU A 251 -0.20 11.35 1.82
N THR A 252 -1.43 11.78 2.01
CA THR A 252 -2.59 10.90 2.20
C THR A 252 -3.75 11.41 1.36
N PHE A 253 -4.86 10.68 1.37
CA PHE A 253 -6.08 11.12 0.69
C PHE A 253 -6.60 12.51 1.14
N TRP A 254 -6.17 13.01 2.30
CA TRP A 254 -6.47 14.37 2.75
C TRP A 254 -5.76 15.44 1.92
N ASP A 255 -4.64 15.09 1.28
CA ASP A 255 -3.85 15.94 0.39
C ASP A 255 -4.11 15.54 -1.08
N ALA A 256 -5.35 15.32 -1.48
CA ALA A 256 -5.76 14.58 -2.69
C ALA A 256 -4.96 14.95 -3.95
N ARG A 257 -4.71 16.24 -4.21
CA ARG A 257 -3.95 16.72 -5.37
C ARG A 257 -2.52 16.18 -5.41
N LEU A 258 -1.77 16.35 -4.31
CA LEU A 258 -0.39 15.87 -4.20
C LEU A 258 -0.34 14.34 -4.06
N TYR A 259 -1.33 13.75 -3.41
CA TYR A 259 -1.45 12.31 -3.26
C TYR A 259 -1.62 11.59 -4.60
N LYS A 260 -2.50 12.11 -5.48
CA LYS A 260 -2.67 11.58 -6.84
C LYS A 260 -1.37 11.65 -7.64
N MET A 261 -0.63 12.77 -7.55
CA MET A 261 0.70 12.89 -8.15
C MET A 261 1.71 11.88 -7.60
N ALA A 262 1.75 11.72 -6.27
CA ALA A 262 2.66 10.79 -5.62
C ALA A 262 2.40 9.33 -6.00
N VAL A 263 1.13 8.92 -5.99
CA VAL A 263 0.73 7.56 -6.41
C VAL A 263 0.97 7.38 -7.90
N GLY A 264 0.67 8.39 -8.73
CA GLY A 264 0.96 8.39 -10.16
C GLY A 264 2.46 8.20 -10.45
N PHE A 265 3.32 8.94 -9.74
CA PHE A 265 4.77 8.79 -9.83
C PHE A 265 5.21 7.38 -9.41
N MET A 266 4.72 6.89 -8.28
CA MET A 266 5.02 5.55 -7.77
C MET A 266 4.66 4.45 -8.76
N LEU A 267 3.49 4.53 -9.38
CA LEU A 267 3.01 3.54 -10.33
C LEU A 267 3.74 3.64 -11.68
N ALA A 268 4.14 4.84 -12.11
CA ALA A 268 4.90 5.04 -13.34
C ALA A 268 6.38 4.63 -13.20
N HIS A 269 7.01 4.88 -12.06
CA HIS A 269 8.44 4.64 -11.86
C HIS A 269 8.75 3.14 -11.69
N PRO A 270 9.88 2.63 -12.26
CA PRO A 270 10.19 1.19 -12.21
C PRO A 270 10.64 0.67 -10.85
N TYR A 271 11.07 1.54 -9.92
CA TYR A 271 11.60 1.14 -8.63
C TYR A 271 10.54 0.49 -7.74
N GLY A 272 10.84 -0.69 -7.21
CA GLY A 272 10.07 -1.39 -6.20
C GLY A 272 8.77 -2.03 -6.71
N PHE A 273 8.10 -2.72 -5.79
CA PHE A 273 6.77 -3.29 -6.01
C PHE A 273 5.73 -2.43 -5.27
N PRO A 274 4.82 -1.73 -5.94
CA PRO A 274 3.94 -0.76 -5.31
C PRO A 274 2.72 -1.37 -4.66
N ARG A 275 2.36 -0.78 -3.52
CA ARG A 275 1.10 -1.00 -2.82
C ARG A 275 0.33 0.32 -2.73
N VAL A 276 -0.89 0.33 -3.25
CA VAL A 276 -1.84 1.43 -3.12
C VAL A 276 -2.62 1.27 -1.82
N MET A 277 -2.88 2.37 -1.11
CA MET A 277 -3.74 2.37 0.07
C MET A 277 -5.21 2.54 -0.33
N SER A 278 -6.12 1.94 0.44
CA SER A 278 -7.56 2.20 0.41
C SER A 278 -8.05 2.39 1.83
N SER A 279 -8.48 3.61 2.13
CA SER A 279 -8.68 4.13 3.47
C SER A 279 -10.16 4.34 3.80
N PHE A 280 -10.42 4.78 5.02
CA PHE A 280 -11.69 5.36 5.44
C PHE A 280 -11.46 6.71 6.12
N LYS A 281 -12.48 7.58 6.10
CA LYS A 281 -12.47 8.89 6.76
C LYS A 281 -12.72 8.74 8.26
N TRP A 282 -12.04 9.58 9.03
CA TRP A 282 -12.28 9.75 10.46
C TRP A 282 -12.31 11.24 10.82
N PRO A 283 -12.97 11.65 11.92
CA PRO A 283 -13.04 13.04 12.34
C PRO A 283 -11.70 13.45 12.98
N ARG A 284 -10.76 13.96 12.18
CA ARG A 284 -9.46 14.44 12.68
C ARG A 284 -9.64 15.61 13.64
N TYR A 285 -8.91 15.57 14.74
CA TYR A 285 -8.83 16.69 15.68
C TYR A 285 -7.39 16.84 16.20
N PHE A 286 -6.77 17.98 15.88
CA PHE A 286 -5.36 18.20 16.16
C PHE A 286 -5.15 18.97 17.46
N GLU A 287 -4.37 18.42 18.38
CA GLU A 287 -3.82 19.09 19.55
C GLU A 287 -2.29 19.03 19.49
N ASN A 288 -1.64 20.19 19.60
CA ASN A 288 -0.17 20.31 19.51
C ASN A 288 0.46 19.61 18.29
N GLY A 289 -0.25 19.62 17.15
CA GLY A 289 0.21 19.01 15.90
C GLY A 289 -0.01 17.48 15.81
N LYS A 290 -0.59 16.85 16.81
CA LYS A 290 -0.97 15.44 16.83
C LYS A 290 -2.49 15.30 16.67
N ASP A 291 -2.93 14.41 15.77
CA ASP A 291 -4.35 14.03 15.67
C ASP A 291 -4.71 13.13 16.86
N ILE A 292 -5.56 13.61 17.76
CA ILE A 292 -5.98 12.83 18.94
C ILE A 292 -7.09 11.82 18.62
N ASN A 293 -7.62 11.85 17.40
CA ASN A 293 -8.58 10.88 16.89
C ASN A 293 -7.92 9.83 15.97
N ASP A 294 -6.61 9.72 15.99
CA ASP A 294 -5.81 8.77 15.22
C ASP A 294 -6.21 7.30 15.42
N TRP A 295 -6.86 7.01 16.55
CA TRP A 295 -7.34 5.69 16.96
C TRP A 295 -8.65 5.25 16.27
N VAL A 296 -9.44 6.16 15.74
CA VAL A 296 -10.80 5.89 15.24
C VAL A 296 -10.81 4.73 14.25
N GLY A 297 -11.63 3.74 14.55
CA GLY A 297 -11.80 2.53 13.73
C GLY A 297 -12.63 2.76 12.46
N PRO A 298 -12.84 1.70 11.66
CA PRO A 298 -13.57 1.78 10.40
C PRO A 298 -15.02 2.21 10.59
N PRO A 299 -15.68 2.72 9.53
CA PRO A 299 -17.11 3.00 9.55
C PRO A 299 -17.88 1.79 10.05
N ASN A 300 -18.70 1.97 11.09
CA ASN A 300 -19.42 0.88 11.72
C ASN A 300 -20.79 1.30 12.28
N ASP A 301 -21.64 0.31 12.53
CA ASP A 301 -22.86 0.42 13.31
C ASP A 301 -22.73 -0.54 14.50
N ASN A 302 -22.70 0.02 15.71
CA ASN A 302 -22.56 -0.74 16.95
C ASN A 302 -21.40 -1.78 16.93
N GLY A 303 -20.26 -1.38 16.36
CA GLY A 303 -19.05 -2.22 16.28
C GLY A 303 -19.01 -3.16 15.06
N VAL A 304 -20.09 -3.29 14.30
CA VAL A 304 -20.11 -4.05 13.04
C VAL A 304 -19.69 -3.14 11.89
N ILE A 305 -18.66 -3.54 11.16
CA ILE A 305 -18.13 -2.77 10.02
C ILE A 305 -19.22 -2.60 8.95
N LYS A 306 -19.41 -1.35 8.49
CA LYS A 306 -20.35 -1.04 7.39
C LYS A 306 -19.83 -1.60 6.07
N ARG A 307 -20.75 -2.13 5.27
CA ARG A 307 -20.43 -2.60 3.92
C ARG A 307 -19.96 -1.47 3.01
N VAL A 308 -19.07 -1.81 2.09
CA VAL A 308 -18.65 -0.93 0.98
C VAL A 308 -19.59 -1.14 -0.21
N THR A 309 -20.84 -0.71 -0.07
CA THR A 309 -21.86 -0.98 -1.08
C THR A 309 -22.15 0.20 -2.02
N THR A 310 -21.82 1.41 -1.59
CA THR A 310 -22.13 2.63 -2.35
C THR A 310 -20.88 3.08 -3.08
N ILE A 311 -20.92 3.01 -4.42
CA ILE A 311 -19.87 3.57 -5.29
C ILE A 311 -20.54 4.74 -6.01
N ASN A 312 -19.98 5.92 -5.83
CA ASN A 312 -20.42 7.13 -6.47
C ASN A 312 -19.97 7.18 -7.95
N THR A 313 -20.59 8.06 -8.73
CA THR A 313 -20.24 8.25 -10.16
C THR A 313 -18.82 8.73 -10.38
N ASP A 314 -18.21 9.40 -9.39
CA ASP A 314 -16.82 9.85 -9.37
C ASP A 314 -15.84 8.76 -8.87
N SER A 315 -16.28 7.50 -8.78
CA SER A 315 -15.53 6.37 -8.27
C SER A 315 -15.17 6.41 -6.79
N THR A 316 -15.67 7.38 -6.02
CA THR A 316 -15.55 7.39 -4.55
C THR A 316 -16.52 6.40 -3.93
N CYS A 317 -16.24 5.99 -2.69
CA CYS A 317 -17.15 5.13 -1.93
C CYS A 317 -17.98 5.94 -0.93
N GLY A 318 -19.17 5.44 -0.61
CA GLY A 318 -20.05 6.00 0.43
C GLY A 318 -19.71 5.49 1.83
N ASN A 319 -20.52 5.90 2.80
CA ASN A 319 -20.46 5.42 4.19
C ASN A 319 -19.14 5.66 4.93
N GLY A 320 -18.36 6.68 4.54
CA GLY A 320 -17.08 7.01 5.16
C GLY A 320 -15.85 6.28 4.57
N TRP A 321 -16.05 5.37 3.63
CA TRP A 321 -14.97 4.76 2.84
C TRP A 321 -14.45 5.75 1.80
N VAL A 322 -13.13 5.76 1.54
CA VAL A 322 -12.47 6.67 0.58
C VAL A 322 -12.27 5.99 -0.77
N CYS A 323 -11.79 4.75 -0.76
CA CYS A 323 -11.55 3.93 -1.95
C CYS A 323 -10.59 4.58 -2.96
N GLU A 324 -9.43 5.06 -2.52
CA GLU A 324 -8.43 5.76 -3.34
C GLU A 324 -8.01 4.92 -4.56
N HIS A 325 -7.97 3.60 -4.42
CA HIS A 325 -7.67 2.67 -5.50
C HIS A 325 -8.68 2.72 -6.65
N ARG A 326 -9.88 3.28 -6.43
CA ARG A 326 -10.93 3.50 -7.43
C ARG A 326 -10.90 4.91 -8.03
N TRP A 327 -10.13 5.84 -7.48
CA TRP A 327 -9.98 7.14 -8.09
C TRP A 327 -9.45 6.97 -9.51
N HIS A 328 -10.09 7.66 -10.46
CA HIS A 328 -9.83 7.51 -11.90
C HIS A 328 -8.32 7.54 -12.22
N GLN A 329 -7.60 8.53 -11.68
CA GLN A 329 -6.19 8.72 -11.90
C GLN A 329 -5.37 7.53 -11.37
N ILE A 330 -5.70 7.00 -10.19
CA ILE A 330 -4.99 5.88 -9.56
C ILE A 330 -5.27 4.58 -10.31
N ARG A 331 -6.54 4.30 -10.61
CA ARG A 331 -6.94 3.14 -11.43
C ARG A 331 -6.18 3.11 -12.76
N ASN A 332 -6.18 4.23 -13.48
CA ASN A 332 -5.55 4.31 -14.79
C ASN A 332 -4.03 4.23 -14.71
N MET A 333 -3.41 4.70 -13.62
CA MET A 333 -1.99 4.51 -13.40
C MET A 333 -1.61 3.07 -13.03
N VAL A 334 -2.51 2.27 -12.44
CA VAL A 334 -2.32 0.81 -12.30
C VAL A 334 -2.30 0.15 -13.69
N ILE A 335 -3.22 0.52 -14.58
CA ILE A 335 -3.24 0.05 -15.97
C ILE A 335 -1.98 0.48 -16.69
N PHE A 336 -1.60 1.76 -16.58
CA PHE A 336 -0.34 2.29 -17.13
C PHE A 336 0.85 1.44 -16.72
N ARG A 337 1.00 1.15 -15.40
CA ARG A 337 2.10 0.33 -14.88
C ARG A 337 2.14 -1.06 -15.51
N ASN A 338 1.00 -1.69 -15.72
CA ASN A 338 0.92 -3.00 -16.35
C ASN A 338 1.33 -2.94 -17.82
N VAL A 339 0.89 -1.91 -18.55
CA VAL A 339 1.26 -1.69 -19.96
C VAL A 339 2.77 -1.49 -20.13
N VAL A 340 3.40 -0.76 -19.21
CA VAL A 340 4.84 -0.47 -19.26
C VAL A 340 5.70 -1.48 -18.49
N ASN A 341 5.13 -2.60 -18.08
CA ASN A 341 5.87 -3.63 -17.35
C ASN A 341 7.09 -4.12 -18.13
N GLY A 342 8.23 -4.27 -17.44
CA GLY A 342 9.49 -4.66 -18.04
C GLY A 342 10.21 -3.57 -18.83
N GLN A 343 9.61 -2.38 -19.01
CA GLN A 343 10.24 -1.30 -19.74
C GLN A 343 11.20 -0.49 -18.87
N GLY A 344 12.32 -0.09 -19.46
CA GLY A 344 13.33 0.76 -18.81
C GLY A 344 12.84 2.20 -18.59
N PHE A 345 13.51 2.88 -17.66
CA PHE A 345 13.36 4.32 -17.43
C PHE A 345 14.12 5.08 -18.54
N THR A 346 13.43 5.94 -19.28
CA THR A 346 13.95 6.62 -20.47
C THR A 346 13.47 8.06 -20.56
N ASN A 347 14.09 8.86 -21.45
CA ASN A 347 13.62 10.18 -21.84
C ASN A 347 13.28 11.11 -20.66
N TRP A 348 14.12 11.06 -19.61
CA TRP A 348 13.99 12.01 -18.51
C TRP A 348 14.16 13.44 -19.00
N TRP A 349 13.23 14.28 -18.58
CA TRP A 349 13.29 15.73 -18.75
C TRP A 349 12.88 16.42 -17.45
N ASP A 350 13.51 17.54 -17.14
CA ASP A 350 13.13 18.45 -16.07
C ASP A 350 13.47 19.90 -16.46
N ASN A 351 12.81 20.85 -15.79
CA ASN A 351 13.08 22.29 -15.94
C ASN A 351 14.06 22.83 -14.88
N GLY A 352 14.75 21.96 -14.15
CA GLY A 352 15.61 22.32 -13.01
C GLY A 352 14.83 22.65 -11.73
N SER A 353 13.49 22.51 -11.71
CA SER A 353 12.60 22.80 -10.59
C SER A 353 11.61 21.65 -10.38
N ASN A 354 10.30 21.91 -10.47
CA ASN A 354 9.27 20.93 -10.13
C ASN A 354 8.40 20.52 -11.35
N GLN A 355 8.91 20.71 -12.58
CA GLN A 355 8.32 20.13 -13.78
C GLN A 355 9.23 19.01 -14.25
N VAL A 356 8.69 17.79 -14.32
CA VAL A 356 9.46 16.61 -14.74
C VAL A 356 8.65 15.74 -15.67
N ALA A 357 9.34 15.01 -16.53
CA ALA A 357 8.75 14.00 -17.39
C ALA A 357 9.71 12.82 -17.58
N PHE A 358 9.14 11.64 -17.83
CA PHE A 358 9.93 10.47 -18.20
C PHE A 358 9.12 9.45 -18.98
N GLY A 359 9.85 8.64 -19.74
CA GLY A 359 9.32 7.52 -20.50
C GLY A 359 9.57 6.18 -19.82
N ARG A 360 8.82 5.21 -20.24
CA ARG A 360 9.00 3.79 -19.94
C ARG A 360 9.18 3.04 -21.27
N GLY A 361 10.43 2.99 -21.73
CA GLY A 361 10.77 2.50 -23.06
C GLY A 361 9.99 3.26 -24.15
N ASN A 362 9.39 2.51 -25.06
CA ASN A 362 8.48 3.03 -26.09
C ASN A 362 7.00 2.71 -25.81
N ARG A 363 6.62 2.45 -24.55
CA ARG A 363 5.27 2.01 -24.20
C ARG A 363 4.47 3.01 -23.37
N GLY A 364 5.12 3.92 -22.66
CA GLY A 364 4.43 4.92 -21.84
C GLY A 364 5.28 6.16 -21.60
N PHE A 365 4.62 7.28 -21.35
CA PHE A 365 5.24 8.55 -21.01
C PHE A 365 4.37 9.32 -20.01
N ILE A 366 5.01 10.01 -19.06
CA ILE A 366 4.32 10.75 -18.02
C ILE A 366 4.98 12.11 -17.80
N VAL A 367 4.18 13.15 -17.53
CA VAL A 367 4.60 14.52 -17.28
C VAL A 367 3.94 15.05 -16.03
N PHE A 368 4.69 15.74 -15.19
CA PHE A 368 4.20 16.37 -13.96
C PHE A 368 4.51 17.86 -13.93
N ASN A 369 3.57 18.64 -13.42
CA ASN A 369 3.78 20.05 -13.10
C ASN A 369 3.45 20.33 -11.63
N ASN A 370 4.47 20.53 -10.81
CA ASN A 370 4.31 20.97 -9.41
C ASN A 370 4.96 22.34 -9.16
N ASP A 371 5.29 23.08 -10.22
CA ASP A 371 5.71 24.48 -10.09
C ASP A 371 4.52 25.42 -9.92
N ASP A 372 4.81 26.66 -9.53
CA ASP A 372 3.82 27.72 -9.34
C ASP A 372 3.46 28.45 -10.65
N TRP A 373 3.94 27.92 -11.79
CA TRP A 373 3.64 28.37 -13.16
C TRP A 373 3.30 27.19 -14.06
N ALA A 374 2.61 27.50 -15.17
CA ALA A 374 2.20 26.46 -16.11
C ALA A 374 3.40 25.81 -16.81
N LEU A 375 3.28 24.51 -17.07
CA LEU A 375 4.15 23.79 -17.99
C LEU A 375 3.62 23.99 -19.42
N SER A 376 4.51 24.28 -20.36
CA SER A 376 4.25 24.27 -21.79
C SER A 376 5.55 23.91 -22.52
N SER A 377 5.65 22.65 -23.00
CA SER A 377 6.90 22.14 -23.58
C SER A 377 6.68 21.05 -24.60
N ASN A 378 7.55 21.00 -25.62
CA ASN A 378 7.65 19.90 -26.57
C ASN A 378 8.65 18.86 -26.07
N LEU A 379 8.18 17.69 -25.69
CA LEU A 379 8.98 16.66 -25.04
C LEU A 379 9.16 15.42 -25.92
N GLN A 380 10.33 14.78 -25.82
CA GLN A 380 10.61 13.50 -26.47
C GLN A 380 9.96 12.39 -25.66
N THR A 381 8.93 11.77 -26.22
CA THR A 381 8.17 10.73 -25.54
C THR A 381 8.78 9.33 -25.72
N GLY A 382 9.41 9.08 -26.86
CA GLY A 382 9.87 7.75 -27.28
C GLY A 382 8.72 6.85 -27.76
N LEU A 383 7.49 7.35 -27.79
CA LEU A 383 6.31 6.62 -28.28
C LEU A 383 6.20 6.68 -29.80
N PRO A 384 5.56 5.69 -30.45
CA PRO A 384 5.19 5.75 -31.86
C PRO A 384 4.29 6.95 -32.18
N ALA A 385 4.41 7.49 -33.39
CA ALA A 385 3.56 8.60 -33.85
C ALA A 385 2.06 8.23 -33.82
N GLY A 386 1.23 9.19 -33.45
CA GLY A 386 -0.23 9.07 -33.42
C GLY A 386 -0.88 9.85 -32.28
N THR A 387 -2.18 9.76 -32.17
CA THR A 387 -2.97 10.39 -31.10
C THR A 387 -3.15 9.43 -29.94
N TYR A 388 -2.97 9.91 -28.71
CA TYR A 388 -3.08 9.17 -27.48
C TYR A 388 -4.06 9.85 -26.52
N CYS A 389 -4.86 9.08 -25.84
CA CYS A 389 -5.67 9.60 -24.74
C CYS A 389 -4.79 9.84 -23.50
N ASP A 390 -4.92 11.04 -22.91
CA ASP A 390 -4.42 11.29 -21.56
C ASP A 390 -5.29 10.52 -20.55
N VAL A 391 -4.71 9.46 -19.97
CA VAL A 391 -5.43 8.56 -19.06
C VAL A 391 -5.64 9.15 -17.66
N ILE A 392 -5.15 10.37 -17.42
CA ILE A 392 -5.41 11.09 -16.16
C ILE A 392 -6.70 11.89 -16.25
N SER A 393 -6.94 12.54 -17.39
CA SER A 393 -8.13 13.37 -17.61
C SER A 393 -9.35 12.57 -18.14
N GLY A 394 -9.13 11.35 -18.66
CA GLY A 394 -10.21 10.51 -19.18
C GLY A 394 -9.75 9.10 -19.58
N ASP A 395 -10.61 8.41 -20.26
CA ASP A 395 -10.37 7.05 -20.78
C ASP A 395 -10.37 7.06 -22.32
N LYS A 396 -9.71 6.07 -22.93
CA LYS A 396 -9.98 5.72 -24.31
C LYS A 396 -11.28 4.91 -24.38
N ASN A 397 -12.19 5.35 -25.23
CA ASN A 397 -13.45 4.69 -25.52
C ASN A 397 -13.55 4.44 -27.03
N ASP A 398 -13.28 3.23 -27.46
CA ASP A 398 -13.15 2.80 -28.86
C ASP A 398 -12.17 3.69 -29.64
N ASP A 399 -12.66 4.59 -30.47
CA ASP A 399 -11.92 5.48 -31.36
C ASP A 399 -11.81 6.94 -30.89
N HIS A 400 -12.19 7.25 -29.64
CA HIS A 400 -12.11 8.59 -29.09
C HIS A 400 -11.66 8.60 -27.62
N CYS A 401 -11.19 9.75 -27.17
CA CYS A 401 -10.86 10.01 -25.77
C CYS A 401 -12.02 10.70 -25.06
N THR A 402 -12.32 10.27 -23.83
CA THR A 402 -13.29 11.01 -22.99
C THR A 402 -12.64 12.22 -22.29
N GLY A 403 -11.30 12.27 -22.26
CA GLY A 403 -10.48 13.38 -21.78
C GLY A 403 -9.65 14.02 -22.88
N SER A 404 -8.51 14.58 -22.50
CA SER A 404 -7.59 15.26 -23.42
C SER A 404 -6.87 14.30 -24.36
N GLU A 405 -6.57 14.77 -25.55
CA GLU A 405 -5.77 14.07 -26.56
C GLU A 405 -4.36 14.64 -26.65
N ILE A 406 -3.38 13.77 -26.80
CA ILE A 406 -1.97 14.14 -26.99
C ILE A 406 -1.50 13.57 -28.33
N TYR A 407 -1.08 14.44 -29.24
CA TYR A 407 -0.53 14.04 -30.52
C TYR A 407 0.98 13.88 -30.44
N VAL A 408 1.48 12.71 -30.76
CA VAL A 408 2.91 12.38 -30.88
C VAL A 408 3.28 12.44 -32.37
N GLY A 409 4.22 13.31 -32.73
CA GLY A 409 4.72 13.46 -34.08
C GLY A 409 5.58 12.29 -34.56
N SER A 410 5.92 12.27 -35.84
CA SER A 410 6.81 11.25 -36.44
C SER A 410 8.23 11.28 -35.87
N ASP A 411 8.63 12.36 -35.22
CA ASP A 411 9.89 12.52 -34.50
C ASP A 411 9.82 12.00 -33.03
N GLY A 412 8.68 11.47 -32.64
CA GLY A 412 8.43 10.97 -31.28
C GLY A 412 8.21 12.08 -30.23
N ARG A 413 8.03 13.33 -30.65
CA ARG A 413 7.75 14.46 -29.75
C ARG A 413 6.27 14.77 -29.66
N ALA A 414 5.89 15.28 -28.51
CA ALA A 414 4.55 15.80 -28.26
C ALA A 414 4.61 17.09 -27.44
N HIS A 415 3.62 17.96 -27.66
CA HIS A 415 3.43 19.15 -26.85
C HIS A 415 2.58 18.83 -25.64
N PHE A 416 3.06 19.22 -24.44
CA PHE A 416 2.34 19.10 -23.19
C PHE A 416 2.09 20.48 -22.59
N SER A 417 0.85 20.69 -22.12
CA SER A 417 0.45 21.90 -21.42
C SER A 417 -0.30 21.51 -20.13
N ILE A 418 0.22 21.97 -18.98
CA ILE A 418 -0.37 21.66 -17.66
C ILE A 418 -0.41 22.95 -16.84
N SER A 419 -1.62 23.41 -16.50
CA SER A 419 -1.79 24.56 -15.60
C SER A 419 -1.23 24.24 -14.21
N ASN A 420 -0.62 25.21 -13.55
CA ASN A 420 -0.24 25.10 -12.15
C ASN A 420 -1.44 25.04 -11.18
N THR A 421 -2.63 25.43 -11.66
CA THR A 421 -3.88 25.35 -10.89
C THR A 421 -4.73 24.13 -11.24
N ALA A 422 -4.25 23.22 -12.11
CA ALA A 422 -4.95 22.00 -12.44
C ALA A 422 -5.20 21.15 -11.16
N GLU A 423 -6.35 20.54 -11.07
CA GLU A 423 -6.68 19.60 -9.99
C GLU A 423 -5.77 18.36 -10.06
N ASP A 424 -5.54 17.87 -11.28
CA ASP A 424 -4.64 16.75 -11.57
C ASP A 424 -3.47 17.28 -12.41
N PRO A 425 -2.38 17.78 -11.78
CA PRO A 425 -1.31 18.46 -12.50
C PRO A 425 -0.29 17.49 -13.10
N PHE A 426 -0.76 16.46 -13.79
CA PHE A 426 0.05 15.50 -14.52
C PHE A 426 -0.75 14.89 -15.67
N ILE A 427 -0.03 14.43 -16.70
CA ILE A 427 -0.55 13.79 -17.90
C ILE A 427 0.17 12.47 -18.08
N ALA A 428 -0.54 11.39 -18.40
CA ALA A 428 0.03 10.10 -18.70
C ALA A 428 -0.58 9.50 -19.98
N ILE A 429 0.30 9.02 -20.87
CA ILE A 429 -0.10 8.37 -22.13
C ILE A 429 0.63 7.03 -22.29
N HIS A 430 -0.02 6.03 -22.88
CA HIS A 430 0.58 4.73 -23.14
C HIS A 430 0.02 4.08 -24.40
N VAL A 431 0.72 3.08 -24.94
CA VAL A 431 0.41 2.51 -26.26
C VAL A 431 -0.99 1.89 -26.36
N ASP A 432 -1.55 1.37 -25.25
CA ASP A 432 -2.90 0.78 -25.28
C ASP A 432 -4.01 1.86 -25.22
N ALA A 433 -3.64 3.14 -24.95
CA ALA A 433 -4.52 4.30 -25.03
C ALA A 433 -4.31 5.10 -26.33
N LYS A 434 -3.63 4.53 -27.33
CA LYS A 434 -3.50 5.13 -28.66
C LYS A 434 -4.79 4.93 -29.46
N LEU A 435 -5.25 5.98 -30.15
CA LEU A 435 -6.36 5.93 -31.12
C LEU A 435 -5.94 5.26 -32.45
#